data_43b290641e06cea7a8d316e59894c58a
#
_entry.id   43b290641e06cea7a8d316e59894c58a
#
_cell.length_a   1.000
_cell.length_b   1.000
_cell.length_c   1.000
_cell.angle_alpha   90.00
_cell.angle_beta   90.00
_cell.angle_gamma   90.00
#
_symmetry.space_group_name_H-M   'P 1'
#
loop_
_entity.id
_entity.type
_entity.pdbx_description
1 polymer ?
#
loop_
_entity_poly.entity_id
_entity_poly.type
_entity_poly.pdbx_seq_one_letter_code
_entity_poly.pdbx_strand_id
1 'polypeptide(L)'
;QVPTLRVGSVISLYSSFLERVGNLSEESLGNFIIIEITHEVSQGSYYKNRFKAIPATIKALPSPKVRMPLAETQMATVLSNADPQGKGRVRVRMNWQTDGMQTGWVRVMTPDGGSSKDVKSNRGFVFIPEVGDQVLLGFRHGDPARPYVMGSLFNGTTGGGGGQGNNCKSLTTRSGSSLKLDDSAGSVTLHDKGGVKMNFDGAGNQTLATKASATTTVGKDTSLLQMDKDGNIELKANTKITLKIEGSKIIITKDKITLESSEIEVNGTTSTTVNSPSINMQGGTTNITSTTINLKPVQPQAPDDGNAYFLPTAAVNIDSTKVDINMFL
;
A
#
# COMPACT_ATOMS: atom_id res chain seq x y z
N GLN A 1 50.18 -38.66 47.64
CA GLN A 1 48.97 -37.88 48.04
C GLN A 1 49.45 -36.48 48.41
N VAL A 2 49.13 -35.47 47.59
CA VAL A 2 49.62 -34.10 47.70
C VAL A 2 48.42 -33.17 47.94
N PRO A 3 48.18 -32.66 49.16
CA PRO A 3 46.99 -31.87 49.49
C PRO A 3 47.03 -30.44 48.87
N THR A 4 48.16 -30.03 48.35
CA THR A 4 48.34 -28.70 47.75
C THR A 4 48.01 -28.63 46.25
N LEU A 5 47.65 -29.76 45.61
CA LEU A 5 47.27 -29.79 44.21
C LEU A 5 45.94 -29.06 43.99
N ARG A 6 45.83 -28.30 42.89
CA ARG A 6 44.66 -27.54 42.51
C ARG A 6 44.36 -27.72 41.03
N VAL A 7 43.19 -27.37 40.61
CA VAL A 7 42.92 -27.16 39.18
C VAL A 7 43.89 -26.15 38.64
N GLY A 8 44.49 -26.43 37.50
CA GLY A 8 45.54 -25.61 36.88
C GLY A 8 46.99 -26.00 37.32
N SER A 9 47.17 -26.87 38.36
CA SER A 9 48.51 -27.36 38.68
C SER A 9 49.04 -28.24 37.56
N VAL A 10 50.32 -28.03 37.23
CA VAL A 10 51.02 -28.90 36.29
C VAL A 10 51.76 -29.95 37.09
N ILE A 11 51.61 -31.19 36.73
CA ILE A 11 52.23 -32.37 37.37
C ILE A 11 52.99 -33.21 36.35
N SER A 12 54.07 -33.79 36.75
CA SER A 12 54.80 -34.81 35.98
C SER A 12 54.38 -36.19 36.47
N LEU A 13 53.91 -37.02 35.56
CA LEU A 13 53.56 -38.40 35.87
C LEU A 13 54.62 -39.34 35.41
N TYR A 14 54.91 -40.29 36.28
CA TYR A 14 55.84 -41.38 36.03
C TYR A 14 55.17 -42.72 36.28
N SER A 15 55.43 -43.68 35.45
CA SER A 15 55.03 -45.09 35.65
C SER A 15 56.22 -45.87 36.15
N SER A 16 56.04 -46.57 37.24
CA SER A 16 57.09 -47.47 37.76
C SER A 16 56.69 -48.88 37.44
N PHE A 17 57.56 -49.64 36.80
CA PHE A 17 57.35 -51.06 36.48
C PHE A 17 58.62 -51.89 36.82
N LEU A 18 58.40 -53.17 37.09
CA LEU A 18 59.47 -54.12 37.43
C LEU A 18 60.08 -54.62 36.12
N GLU A 19 61.30 -54.21 35.85
CA GLU A 19 62.08 -54.65 34.69
C GLU A 19 62.74 -56.03 34.90
N ARG A 20 63.23 -56.30 36.15
CA ARG A 20 63.73 -57.58 36.65
C ARG A 20 63.55 -57.67 38.17
N VAL A 21 63.61 -58.86 38.75
CA VAL A 21 63.49 -59.06 40.19
C VAL A 21 64.54 -58.17 40.91
N GLY A 22 64.08 -57.12 41.58
CA GLY A 22 64.93 -56.18 42.33
C GLY A 22 65.23 -54.83 41.65
N ASN A 23 64.87 -54.64 40.36
CA ASN A 23 65.09 -53.36 39.66
C ASN A 23 63.76 -52.74 39.25
N LEU A 24 63.45 -51.59 39.84
CA LEU A 24 62.32 -50.71 39.41
C LEU A 24 62.83 -49.72 38.38
N SER A 25 62.24 -49.71 37.20
CA SER A 25 62.43 -48.72 36.17
C SER A 25 61.32 -47.71 36.16
N GLU A 26 61.64 -46.42 36.05
CA GLU A 26 60.60 -45.36 35.98
C GLU A 26 60.62 -44.79 34.56
N GLU A 27 59.39 -44.78 33.95
CA GLU A 27 59.13 -44.17 32.67
C GLU A 27 58.33 -42.88 32.83
N SER A 28 58.77 -41.80 32.23
CA SER A 28 58.00 -40.54 32.24
C SER A 28 56.80 -40.61 31.27
N LEU A 29 55.59 -40.46 31.81
CA LEU A 29 54.36 -40.32 31.01
C LEU A 29 54.15 -38.88 30.53
N GLY A 30 55.00 -37.94 30.92
CA GLY A 30 54.96 -36.54 30.52
C GLY A 30 54.31 -35.62 31.55
N ASN A 31 54.14 -34.37 31.16
CA ASN A 31 53.53 -33.31 31.99
C ASN A 31 52.06 -33.16 31.70
N PHE A 32 51.25 -33.00 32.73
CA PHE A 32 49.81 -32.90 32.67
C PHE A 32 49.34 -31.70 33.50
N ILE A 33 48.29 -31.01 33.04
CA ILE A 33 47.59 -29.96 33.74
C ILE A 33 46.30 -30.53 34.33
N ILE A 34 46.08 -30.32 35.62
CA ILE A 34 44.88 -30.79 36.35
C ILE A 34 43.69 -29.93 35.97
N ILE A 35 42.63 -30.57 35.47
CA ILE A 35 41.38 -29.90 35.08
C ILE A 35 40.22 -30.17 36.06
N GLU A 36 40.33 -31.18 36.86
CA GLU A 36 39.33 -31.56 37.91
C GLU A 36 40.07 -32.26 39.06
N ILE A 37 39.79 -31.92 40.31
CA ILE A 37 40.34 -32.60 41.47
C ILE A 37 39.30 -32.68 42.58
N THR A 38 39.28 -33.82 43.23
CA THR A 38 38.47 -34.08 44.44
C THR A 38 39.43 -34.45 45.60
N HIS A 39 39.32 -33.74 46.70
CA HIS A 39 40.02 -34.02 47.95
C HIS A 39 39.08 -34.67 48.95
N GLU A 40 39.44 -35.81 49.47
CA GLU A 40 38.68 -36.56 50.46
C GLU A 40 39.51 -36.68 51.76
N VAL A 41 38.90 -36.29 52.87
CA VAL A 41 39.50 -36.48 54.22
C VAL A 41 38.54 -37.30 55.04
N SER A 42 38.96 -38.41 55.56
CA SER A 42 38.18 -39.31 56.41
C SER A 42 38.68 -39.35 57.83
N GLN A 43 37.88 -39.94 58.75
CA GLN A 43 38.28 -40.11 60.17
C GLN A 43 39.63 -40.76 60.28
N GLY A 44 40.45 -40.27 61.22
CA GLY A 44 41.84 -40.78 61.41
C GLY A 44 42.89 -40.11 60.54
N SER A 45 42.61 -38.91 59.96
CA SER A 45 43.56 -38.12 59.14
C SER A 45 43.96 -38.79 57.84
N TYR A 46 43.17 -39.73 57.34
CA TYR A 46 43.41 -40.34 56.05
C TYR A 46 43.00 -39.39 54.93
N TYR A 47 43.96 -38.92 54.14
CA TYR A 47 43.77 -38.04 53.01
C TYR A 47 43.94 -38.80 51.70
N LYS A 48 43.03 -38.54 50.75
CA LYS A 48 43.04 -39.04 49.38
C LYS A 48 42.62 -37.96 48.40
N ASN A 49 43.25 -37.95 47.24
CA ASN A 49 42.76 -37.15 46.13
C ASN A 49 42.58 -37.96 44.85
N ARG A 50 41.65 -37.52 44.04
CA ARG A 50 41.45 -38.01 42.68
C ARG A 50 41.44 -36.81 41.77
N PHE A 51 42.09 -36.89 40.64
CA PHE A 51 42.14 -35.80 39.67
C PHE A 51 41.93 -36.35 38.26
N LYS A 52 41.46 -35.43 37.36
CA LYS A 52 41.57 -35.58 35.91
C LYS A 52 42.53 -34.56 35.39
N ALA A 53 43.40 -35.01 34.51
CA ALA A 53 44.42 -34.16 33.91
C ALA A 53 44.48 -34.37 32.40
N ILE A 54 44.91 -33.37 31.67
CA ILE A 54 45.15 -33.41 30.24
C ILE A 54 46.63 -33.09 29.97
N PRO A 55 47.24 -33.52 28.84
CA PRO A 55 48.59 -33.18 28.52
C PRO A 55 48.84 -31.68 28.57
N ALA A 56 49.92 -31.23 29.25
CA ALA A 56 50.24 -29.82 29.43
C ALA A 56 50.61 -29.11 28.08
N THR A 57 50.82 -29.87 27.03
CA THR A 57 51.08 -29.38 25.67
C THR A 57 49.84 -28.89 24.95
N ILE A 58 48.62 -29.15 25.48
CA ILE A 58 47.36 -28.70 24.88
C ILE A 58 47.25 -27.19 25.01
N LYS A 59 47.07 -26.51 23.87
CA LYS A 59 47.00 -25.03 23.79
C LYS A 59 45.64 -24.46 24.26
N ALA A 60 44.61 -25.27 24.36
CA ALA A 60 43.28 -24.86 24.80
C ALA A 60 42.66 -25.92 25.68
N LEU A 61 42.02 -25.51 26.77
CA LEU A 61 41.23 -26.41 27.64
C LEU A 61 40.03 -26.98 26.88
N PRO A 62 39.62 -28.23 27.16
CA PRO A 62 38.39 -28.77 26.60
C PRO A 62 37.18 -27.86 26.92
N SER A 63 36.41 -27.56 25.92
CA SER A 63 35.18 -26.77 26.10
C SER A 63 34.21 -27.53 27.03
N PRO A 64 33.63 -26.89 28.05
CA PRO A 64 32.65 -27.56 28.89
C PRO A 64 31.47 -28.02 28.05
N LYS A 65 30.91 -29.18 28.31
CA LYS A 65 29.69 -29.71 27.71
C LYS A 65 28.48 -28.94 28.19
N VAL A 66 28.41 -27.66 27.90
CA VAL A 66 27.23 -26.81 28.20
C VAL A 66 26.31 -26.84 26.99
N ARG A 67 25.05 -27.15 27.17
CA ARG A 67 24.04 -27.01 26.12
C ARG A 67 23.89 -25.54 25.85
N MET A 68 23.99 -25.15 24.56
CA MET A 68 23.64 -23.80 24.15
C MET A 68 22.15 -23.52 24.47
N PRO A 69 21.81 -22.34 24.98
CA PRO A 69 20.44 -22.01 25.25
C PRO A 69 19.63 -22.05 23.96
N LEU A 70 18.46 -22.67 24.01
CA LEU A 70 17.49 -22.72 22.92
C LEU A 70 16.31 -21.80 23.27
N ALA A 71 15.96 -20.93 22.35
CA ALA A 71 14.78 -20.08 22.47
C ALA A 71 13.62 -20.65 21.66
N GLU A 72 12.49 -20.82 22.30
CA GLU A 72 11.20 -21.11 21.69
C GLU A 72 10.52 -19.82 21.25
N THR A 73 9.40 -19.95 20.51
CA THR A 73 8.59 -18.79 20.11
C THR A 73 8.09 -18.01 21.33
N GLN A 74 8.12 -16.69 21.27
CA GLN A 74 7.74 -15.80 22.36
C GLN A 74 6.92 -14.62 21.86
N MET A 75 6.02 -14.14 22.74
CA MET A 75 5.28 -12.92 22.50
C MET A 75 6.10 -11.69 22.90
N ALA A 76 5.94 -10.64 22.12
CA ALA A 76 6.61 -9.37 22.37
C ALA A 76 5.73 -8.18 21.93
N THR A 77 6.04 -7.01 22.45
CA THR A 77 5.41 -5.75 22.04
C THR A 77 6.38 -4.91 21.22
N VAL A 78 5.89 -4.33 20.14
CA VAL A 78 6.67 -3.43 19.29
C VAL A 78 6.91 -2.11 20.00
N LEU A 79 8.16 -1.72 20.17
CA LEU A 79 8.56 -0.46 20.79
C LEU A 79 8.94 0.61 19.76
N SER A 80 9.43 0.20 18.58
CA SER A 80 9.80 1.11 17.50
C SER A 80 9.75 0.39 16.17
N ASN A 81 9.20 1.06 15.16
CA ASN A 81 9.21 0.66 13.74
C ASN A 81 9.93 1.68 12.84
N ALA A 82 10.55 2.72 13.43
CA ALA A 82 11.33 3.73 12.73
C ALA A 82 12.78 3.25 12.50
N ASP A 83 12.95 2.23 11.66
CA ASP A 83 14.27 1.69 11.30
C ASP A 83 15.13 2.74 10.60
N PRO A 84 16.29 3.16 11.18
CA PRO A 84 17.12 4.20 10.61
C PRO A 84 17.74 3.83 9.26
N GLN A 85 17.75 2.55 8.90
CA GLN A 85 18.22 2.09 7.60
C GLN A 85 17.08 1.88 6.58
N GLY A 86 15.83 2.15 6.96
CA GLY A 86 14.68 1.98 6.07
C GLY A 86 14.43 0.53 5.60
N LYS A 87 14.84 -0.47 6.39
CA LYS A 87 14.74 -1.89 6.02
C LYS A 87 13.51 -2.59 6.59
N GLY A 88 12.54 -1.82 7.14
CA GLY A 88 11.30 -2.36 7.69
C GLY A 88 11.49 -3.26 8.90
N ARG A 89 12.55 -3.05 9.68
CA ARG A 89 12.80 -3.77 10.93
C ARG A 89 12.12 -3.07 12.10
N VAL A 90 11.87 -3.81 13.16
CA VAL A 90 11.26 -3.32 14.39
C VAL A 90 12.16 -3.58 15.60
N ARG A 91 11.99 -2.82 16.66
CA ARG A 91 12.47 -3.15 17.99
C ARG A 91 11.32 -3.60 18.84
N VAL A 92 11.53 -4.66 19.59
CA VAL A 92 10.49 -5.27 20.41
C VAL A 92 10.98 -5.53 21.83
N ARG A 93 10.03 -5.65 22.76
CA ARG A 93 10.26 -6.09 24.13
C ARG A 93 9.45 -7.34 24.37
N MET A 94 10.13 -8.42 24.76
CA MET A 94 9.48 -9.67 25.15
C MET A 94 8.80 -9.50 26.51
N ASN A 95 7.75 -10.27 26.80
CA ASN A 95 6.93 -10.11 28.01
C ASN A 95 7.71 -10.27 29.32
N TRP A 96 8.80 -11.03 29.32
CA TRP A 96 9.65 -11.23 30.50
C TRP A 96 10.71 -10.15 30.69
N GLN A 97 10.94 -9.28 29.70
CA GLN A 97 11.89 -8.20 29.79
C GLN A 97 11.29 -7.03 30.59
N THR A 98 12.11 -6.44 31.45
CA THR A 98 11.75 -5.26 32.24
C THR A 98 11.94 -3.96 31.45
N ASP A 99 11.51 -2.84 32.03
CA ASP A 99 11.67 -1.53 31.43
C ASP A 99 13.14 -1.20 31.13
N GLY A 100 13.37 -0.60 29.98
CA GLY A 100 14.71 -0.34 29.45
C GLY A 100 15.32 -1.48 28.64
N MET A 101 14.83 -2.71 28.73
CA MET A 101 15.26 -3.82 27.90
C MET A 101 14.51 -3.83 26.56
N GLN A 102 15.22 -4.07 25.49
CA GLN A 102 14.66 -4.21 24.13
C GLN A 102 15.62 -4.99 23.24
N THR A 103 15.11 -5.50 22.15
CA THR A 103 15.95 -6.13 21.11
C THR A 103 16.73 -5.08 20.30
N GLY A 104 17.72 -5.52 19.55
CA GLY A 104 18.19 -4.79 18.37
C GLY A 104 17.09 -4.70 17.30
N TRP A 105 17.45 -4.23 16.11
CA TRP A 105 16.56 -4.20 14.96
C TRP A 105 16.28 -5.59 14.40
N VAL A 106 15.05 -6.05 14.52
CA VAL A 106 14.58 -7.40 14.18
C VAL A 106 13.82 -7.36 12.86
N ARG A 107 14.08 -8.31 11.97
CA ARG A 107 13.37 -8.43 10.70
C ARG A 107 11.95 -8.91 10.91
N VAL A 108 11.03 -8.42 10.07
CA VAL A 108 9.64 -8.85 10.02
C VAL A 108 9.45 -9.82 8.85
N MET A 109 8.81 -10.94 9.10
CA MET A 109 8.39 -11.88 8.07
C MET A 109 7.20 -11.32 7.30
N THR A 110 7.17 -11.58 6.01
CA THR A 110 6.06 -11.20 5.12
C THR A 110 5.74 -12.39 4.22
N PRO A 111 4.49 -12.56 3.74
CA PRO A 111 4.14 -13.63 2.80
C PRO A 111 4.94 -13.61 1.50
N ASP A 112 5.25 -12.42 0.98
CA ASP A 112 6.15 -12.21 -0.15
C ASP A 112 6.89 -10.89 0.02
N GLY A 113 8.18 -10.87 -0.27
CA GLY A 113 8.99 -9.66 -0.15
C GLY A 113 10.34 -9.80 -0.84
N GLY A 114 10.71 -8.75 -1.56
CA GLY A 114 11.99 -8.74 -2.28
C GLY A 114 12.15 -7.57 -3.24
N SER A 115 12.86 -7.84 -4.32
CA SER A 115 13.10 -6.93 -5.44
C SER A 115 13.01 -7.68 -6.76
N SER A 116 12.91 -6.95 -7.86
CA SER A 116 12.99 -7.47 -9.21
C SER A 116 13.78 -6.53 -10.10
N LYS A 117 13.91 -6.86 -11.39
CA LYS A 117 14.56 -5.99 -12.36
C LYS A 117 13.87 -4.61 -12.43
N ASP A 118 12.55 -4.58 -12.37
CA ASP A 118 11.74 -3.37 -12.55
C ASP A 118 11.38 -2.71 -11.21
N VAL A 119 11.26 -3.49 -10.13
CA VAL A 119 10.94 -3.00 -8.78
C VAL A 119 12.13 -3.23 -7.86
N LYS A 120 12.93 -2.19 -7.65
CA LYS A 120 14.20 -2.25 -6.91
C LYS A 120 14.04 -2.57 -5.43
N SER A 121 12.92 -2.18 -4.80
CA SER A 121 12.63 -2.40 -3.38
C SER A 121 11.13 -2.52 -3.14
N ASN A 122 10.74 -3.09 -2.01
CA ASN A 122 9.35 -3.20 -1.56
C ASN A 122 8.41 -3.99 -2.52
N ARG A 123 8.96 -4.93 -3.30
CA ARG A 123 8.12 -5.88 -4.02
C ARG A 123 7.47 -6.84 -3.03
N GLY A 124 6.17 -7.05 -3.13
CA GLY A 124 5.39 -7.93 -2.26
C GLY A 124 4.56 -7.16 -1.21
N PHE A 125 4.37 -7.77 -0.04
CA PHE A 125 3.56 -7.21 1.04
C PHE A 125 4.42 -6.40 2.01
N VAL A 126 4.15 -5.10 2.15
CA VAL A 126 4.85 -4.21 3.08
C VAL A 126 3.87 -3.81 4.18
N PHE A 127 3.78 -4.64 5.22
CA PHE A 127 2.99 -4.41 6.42
C PHE A 127 3.89 -4.58 7.63
N ILE A 128 4.43 -3.46 8.11
CA ILE A 128 5.29 -3.43 9.28
C ILE A 128 4.41 -3.18 10.51
N PRO A 129 4.52 -3.98 11.57
CA PRO A 129 3.74 -3.78 12.79
C PRO A 129 3.91 -2.38 13.35
N GLU A 130 2.82 -1.82 13.90
CA GLU A 130 2.84 -0.51 14.54
C GLU A 130 3.36 -0.59 15.98
N VAL A 131 3.81 0.54 16.50
CA VAL A 131 4.23 0.65 17.91
C VAL A 131 3.04 0.33 18.82
N GLY A 132 3.26 -0.57 19.77
CA GLY A 132 2.23 -1.09 20.66
C GLY A 132 1.60 -2.42 20.21
N ASP A 133 1.81 -2.83 18.96
CA ASP A 133 1.31 -4.12 18.47
C ASP A 133 1.97 -5.29 19.20
N GLN A 134 1.17 -6.31 19.45
CA GLN A 134 1.65 -7.59 19.95
C GLN A 134 2.08 -8.47 18.78
N VAL A 135 3.29 -9.01 18.87
CA VAL A 135 3.91 -9.84 17.82
C VAL A 135 4.43 -11.16 18.38
N LEU A 136 4.45 -12.17 17.52
CA LEU A 136 5.10 -13.45 17.80
C LEU A 136 6.51 -13.44 17.23
N LEU A 137 7.49 -13.79 18.07
CA LEU A 137 8.89 -13.95 17.69
C LEU A 137 9.22 -15.41 17.43
N GLY A 138 9.90 -15.69 16.34
CA GLY A 138 10.64 -16.90 16.10
C GLY A 138 12.14 -16.66 16.27
N PHE A 139 12.91 -17.75 16.44
CA PHE A 139 14.35 -17.69 16.62
C PHE A 139 15.05 -18.61 15.61
N ARG A 140 15.95 -18.05 14.81
CA ARG A 140 16.66 -18.82 13.79
C ARG A 140 17.51 -19.90 14.44
N HIS A 141 17.22 -21.17 14.12
CA HIS A 141 17.84 -22.36 14.73
C HIS A 141 17.74 -22.42 16.27
N GLY A 142 16.70 -21.79 16.85
CA GLY A 142 16.56 -21.69 18.30
C GLY A 142 17.58 -20.79 18.99
N ASP A 143 18.36 -19.99 18.23
CA ASP A 143 19.37 -19.08 18.76
C ASP A 143 18.73 -17.83 19.36
N PRO A 144 18.80 -17.58 20.68
CA PRO A 144 18.22 -16.40 21.33
C PRO A 144 18.73 -15.08 20.77
N ALA A 145 19.93 -15.06 20.18
CA ALA A 145 20.53 -13.86 19.57
C ALA A 145 20.01 -13.55 18.15
N ARG A 146 19.16 -14.42 17.58
CA ARG A 146 18.67 -14.29 16.20
C ARG A 146 17.15 -14.30 16.08
N PRO A 147 16.43 -13.39 16.78
CA PRO A 147 14.99 -13.27 16.68
C PRO A 147 14.54 -12.73 15.34
N TYR A 148 13.31 -13.06 14.94
CA TYR A 148 12.58 -12.44 13.84
C TYR A 148 11.09 -12.43 14.17
N VAL A 149 10.36 -11.40 13.70
CA VAL A 149 8.91 -11.31 13.87
C VAL A 149 8.23 -12.22 12.85
N MET A 150 7.39 -13.14 13.33
CA MET A 150 6.60 -14.05 12.50
C MET A 150 5.27 -13.44 12.06
N GLY A 151 4.74 -12.50 12.82
CA GLY A 151 3.48 -11.81 12.54
C GLY A 151 2.94 -11.12 13.78
N SER A 152 1.85 -10.35 13.58
CA SER A 152 1.11 -9.71 14.66
C SER A 152 0.02 -10.65 15.20
N LEU A 153 -0.30 -10.50 16.46
CA LEU A 153 -1.36 -11.23 17.13
C LEU A 153 -2.44 -10.24 17.58
N PHE A 154 -3.69 -10.51 17.21
CA PHE A 154 -4.80 -9.82 17.84
C PHE A 154 -4.88 -10.22 19.32
N ASN A 155 -5.17 -9.25 20.16
CA ASN A 155 -5.46 -9.46 21.57
C ASN A 155 -6.90 -9.03 21.89
N GLY A 156 -7.37 -9.25 23.12
CA GLY A 156 -8.74 -8.96 23.51
C GLY A 156 -9.15 -7.47 23.40
N THR A 157 -8.21 -6.56 23.17
CA THR A 157 -8.46 -5.13 23.03
C THR A 157 -8.29 -4.61 21.61
N THR A 158 -7.54 -5.30 20.76
CA THR A 158 -7.14 -4.81 19.41
C THR A 158 -7.80 -5.56 18.27
N GLY A 159 -8.45 -6.67 18.48
CA GLY A 159 -9.00 -7.45 17.39
C GLY A 159 -10.35 -8.08 17.71
N GLY A 160 -11.30 -7.89 16.80
CA GLY A 160 -12.62 -8.49 16.82
C GLY A 160 -12.82 -9.61 15.78
N GLY A 161 -11.79 -9.91 14.98
CA GLY A 161 -11.90 -10.89 13.89
C GLY A 161 -12.78 -10.42 12.73
N GLY A 162 -13.30 -11.35 11.95
CA GLY A 162 -14.07 -11.12 10.71
C GLY A 162 -15.56 -10.79 10.92
N GLY A 163 -15.98 -10.33 12.12
CA GLY A 163 -17.39 -10.08 12.44
C GLY A 163 -18.20 -11.36 12.63
N GLN A 164 -19.52 -11.21 12.69
CA GLN A 164 -20.43 -12.36 12.83
C GLN A 164 -20.27 -13.33 11.65
N GLY A 165 -20.11 -14.61 11.92
CA GLY A 165 -19.93 -15.64 10.91
C GLY A 165 -18.60 -15.55 10.13
N ASN A 166 -17.65 -14.70 10.57
CA ASN A 166 -16.39 -14.47 9.88
C ASN A 166 -16.57 -13.97 8.41
N ASN A 167 -17.62 -13.23 8.15
CA ASN A 167 -17.98 -12.80 6.80
C ASN A 167 -17.14 -11.61 6.30
N CYS A 168 -16.43 -10.91 7.18
CA CYS A 168 -15.64 -9.73 6.81
C CYS A 168 -14.14 -10.06 6.74
N LYS A 169 -13.51 -9.80 5.59
CA LYS A 169 -12.06 -9.78 5.40
C LYS A 169 -11.64 -8.36 5.07
N SER A 170 -10.55 -7.88 5.66
CA SER A 170 -10.11 -6.51 5.41
C SER A 170 -8.60 -6.33 5.50
N LEU A 171 -8.11 -5.37 4.73
CA LEU A 171 -6.81 -4.73 4.91
C LEU A 171 -7.10 -3.30 5.35
N THR A 172 -6.65 -2.91 6.54
CA THR A 172 -6.91 -1.58 7.08
C THR A 172 -5.61 -0.96 7.58
N THR A 173 -5.33 0.25 7.13
CA THR A 173 -4.14 1.00 7.54
C THR A 173 -4.40 1.77 8.83
N ARG A 174 -3.33 2.24 9.49
CA ARG A 174 -3.40 3.10 10.68
C ARG A 174 -4.27 4.35 10.50
N SER A 175 -4.35 4.90 9.29
CA SER A 175 -5.17 6.08 8.99
C SER A 175 -6.64 5.75 8.72
N GLY A 176 -7.02 4.47 8.68
CA GLY A 176 -8.38 4.02 8.39
C GLY A 176 -8.68 3.78 6.91
N SER A 177 -7.69 3.95 6.01
CA SER A 177 -7.87 3.53 4.61
C SER A 177 -7.98 2.02 4.55
N SER A 178 -8.96 1.49 3.81
CA SER A 178 -9.25 0.05 3.86
C SER A 178 -9.71 -0.53 2.51
N LEU A 179 -9.40 -1.82 2.35
CA LEU A 179 -10.07 -2.73 1.43
C LEU A 179 -10.87 -3.72 2.29
N LYS A 180 -12.18 -3.76 2.10
CA LYS A 180 -13.08 -4.68 2.78
C LYS A 180 -13.77 -5.60 1.77
N LEU A 181 -13.79 -6.90 2.07
CA LEU A 181 -14.59 -7.91 1.36
C LEU A 181 -15.62 -8.45 2.35
N ASP A 182 -16.88 -8.53 1.93
CA ASP A 182 -17.99 -8.98 2.76
C ASP A 182 -18.67 -10.17 2.07
N ASP A 183 -18.44 -11.36 2.62
CA ASP A 183 -18.96 -12.61 2.03
C ASP A 183 -20.48 -12.72 2.15
N SER A 184 -21.09 -12.10 3.15
CA SER A 184 -22.55 -12.16 3.33
C SER A 184 -23.30 -11.35 2.28
N ALA A 185 -22.73 -10.22 1.87
CA ALA A 185 -23.28 -9.36 0.83
C ALA A 185 -22.65 -9.61 -0.55
N GLY A 186 -21.58 -10.40 -0.64
CA GLY A 186 -20.77 -10.55 -1.86
C GLY A 186 -20.13 -9.24 -2.30
N SER A 187 -19.94 -8.28 -1.37
CA SER A 187 -19.54 -6.91 -1.69
C SER A 187 -18.04 -6.66 -1.48
N VAL A 188 -17.51 -5.70 -2.25
CA VAL A 188 -16.14 -5.20 -2.11
C VAL A 188 -16.18 -3.69 -1.93
N THR A 189 -15.49 -3.19 -0.91
CA THR A 189 -15.40 -1.75 -0.63
C THR A 189 -13.94 -1.32 -0.53
N LEU A 190 -13.58 -0.25 -1.26
CA LEU A 190 -12.38 0.53 -1.06
C LEU A 190 -12.77 1.85 -0.41
N HIS A 191 -12.06 2.26 0.62
CA HIS A 191 -12.33 3.47 1.37
C HIS A 191 -11.02 4.15 1.78
N ASP A 192 -10.96 5.48 1.68
CA ASP A 192 -9.84 6.27 2.17
C ASP A 192 -10.21 7.12 3.41
N LYS A 193 -9.23 7.70 4.07
CA LYS A 193 -9.42 8.62 5.21
C LYS A 193 -10.24 9.86 4.82
N GLY A 194 -10.16 10.34 3.58
CA GLY A 194 -10.86 11.54 3.07
C GLY A 194 -12.35 11.33 2.85
N GLY A 195 -12.79 10.07 2.80
CA GLY A 195 -14.17 9.67 2.57
C GLY A 195 -14.50 9.37 1.11
N VAL A 196 -13.48 9.19 0.26
CA VAL A 196 -13.69 8.56 -1.05
C VAL A 196 -14.01 7.09 -0.83
N LYS A 197 -15.09 6.62 -1.44
CA LYS A 197 -15.55 5.23 -1.33
C LYS A 197 -15.89 4.69 -2.72
N MET A 198 -15.30 3.55 -3.07
CA MET A 198 -15.73 2.73 -4.19
C MET A 198 -16.35 1.46 -3.64
N ASN A 199 -17.56 1.14 -4.09
CA ASN A 199 -18.31 -0.01 -3.62
C ASN A 199 -18.83 -0.83 -4.79
N PHE A 200 -18.61 -2.14 -4.75
CA PHE A 200 -19.25 -3.15 -5.58
C PHE A 200 -20.22 -3.91 -4.66
N ASP A 201 -21.51 -3.88 -4.93
CA ASP A 201 -22.57 -4.29 -3.99
C ASP A 201 -22.87 -5.79 -3.99
N GLY A 202 -22.23 -6.57 -4.88
CA GLY A 202 -22.52 -7.99 -5.06
C GLY A 202 -23.77 -8.28 -5.94
N ALA A 203 -24.53 -7.26 -6.32
CA ALA A 203 -25.70 -7.36 -7.18
C ALA A 203 -25.46 -6.81 -8.60
N GLY A 204 -24.22 -6.52 -8.96
CA GLY A 204 -23.83 -6.03 -10.28
C GLY A 204 -23.73 -4.50 -10.37
N ASN A 205 -23.86 -3.76 -9.26
CA ASN A 205 -23.74 -2.31 -9.27
C ASN A 205 -22.40 -1.84 -8.68
N GLN A 206 -21.91 -0.72 -9.22
CA GLN A 206 -20.75 0.00 -8.71
C GLN A 206 -21.17 1.42 -8.30
N THR A 207 -20.67 1.86 -7.15
CA THR A 207 -20.81 3.25 -6.70
C THR A 207 -19.44 3.84 -6.41
N LEU A 208 -19.15 5.04 -6.96
CA LEU A 208 -18.01 5.86 -6.58
C LEU A 208 -18.56 7.13 -5.90
N ALA A 209 -18.30 7.28 -4.61
CA ALA A 209 -18.69 8.45 -3.83
C ALA A 209 -17.43 9.26 -3.46
N THR A 210 -17.47 10.57 -3.75
CA THR A 210 -16.42 11.52 -3.42
C THR A 210 -17.01 12.74 -2.75
N LYS A 211 -16.24 13.43 -1.90
CA LYS A 211 -16.72 14.63 -1.20
C LYS A 211 -16.33 15.94 -1.87
N ALA A 212 -15.28 15.93 -2.68
CA ALA A 212 -14.73 17.12 -3.30
C ALA A 212 -14.86 17.09 -4.83
N SER A 213 -14.19 16.17 -5.48
CA SER A 213 -14.26 16.02 -6.95
C SER A 213 -13.99 14.58 -7.36
N ALA A 214 -14.52 14.21 -8.52
CA ALA A 214 -14.17 12.98 -9.24
C ALA A 214 -13.62 13.39 -10.61
N THR A 215 -12.43 12.92 -10.95
CA THR A 215 -11.76 13.26 -12.21
C THR A 215 -11.27 11.99 -12.90
N THR A 216 -11.62 11.86 -14.17
CA THR A 216 -11.08 10.83 -15.06
C THR A 216 -10.33 11.52 -16.20
N THR A 217 -9.05 11.23 -16.35
CA THR A 217 -8.19 11.78 -17.41
C THR A 217 -7.61 10.67 -18.26
N VAL A 218 -7.49 10.91 -19.56
CA VAL A 218 -6.78 10.04 -20.50
C VAL A 218 -5.79 10.90 -21.28
N GLY A 219 -4.50 10.49 -21.26
CA GLY A 219 -3.41 11.30 -21.80
C GLY A 219 -3.15 12.55 -20.96
N LYS A 220 -2.04 13.24 -21.25
CA LYS A 220 -1.73 14.50 -20.58
C LYS A 220 -2.57 15.61 -21.18
N ASP A 221 -3.60 16.08 -20.43
CA ASP A 221 -4.49 17.20 -20.80
C ASP A 221 -5.29 17.02 -22.11
N THR A 222 -5.45 15.77 -22.60
CA THR A 222 -6.13 15.50 -23.88
C THR A 222 -7.62 15.23 -23.72
N SER A 223 -8.03 14.51 -22.70
CA SER A 223 -9.41 14.19 -22.41
C SER A 223 -9.68 14.20 -20.90
N LEU A 224 -10.79 14.79 -20.48
CA LEU A 224 -11.17 14.97 -19.08
C LEU A 224 -12.70 14.78 -18.93
N LEU A 225 -13.09 14.04 -17.90
CA LEU A 225 -14.42 14.12 -17.30
C LEU A 225 -14.22 14.47 -15.84
N GLN A 226 -14.76 15.59 -15.40
CA GLN A 226 -14.68 16.06 -14.02
C GLN A 226 -16.06 16.41 -13.48
N MET A 227 -16.31 16.05 -12.24
CA MET A 227 -17.45 16.48 -11.45
C MET A 227 -16.94 17.07 -10.15
N ASP A 228 -17.52 18.16 -9.67
CA ASP A 228 -17.12 18.80 -8.41
C ASP A 228 -18.28 18.92 -7.41
N LYS A 229 -17.94 19.35 -6.18
CA LYS A 229 -18.90 19.53 -5.09
C LYS A 229 -19.91 20.67 -5.33
N ASP A 230 -19.62 21.59 -6.23
CA ASP A 230 -20.44 22.76 -6.55
C ASP A 230 -21.46 22.46 -7.65
N GLY A 231 -21.53 21.21 -8.09
CA GLY A 231 -22.50 20.71 -9.07
C GLY A 231 -22.06 20.88 -10.52
N ASN A 232 -20.82 21.22 -10.80
CA ASN A 232 -20.31 21.36 -12.16
C ASN A 232 -19.90 19.99 -12.72
N ILE A 233 -20.20 19.80 -14.01
CA ILE A 233 -19.74 18.66 -14.81
C ILE A 233 -18.99 19.23 -16.01
N GLU A 234 -17.71 18.95 -16.14
CA GLU A 234 -16.88 19.31 -17.29
C GLU A 234 -16.52 18.07 -18.10
N LEU A 235 -16.82 18.11 -19.41
CA LEU A 235 -16.36 17.13 -20.38
C LEU A 235 -15.49 17.87 -21.42
N LYS A 236 -14.18 17.59 -21.42
CA LYS A 236 -13.20 18.22 -22.27
C LYS A 236 -12.51 17.20 -23.18
N ALA A 237 -12.30 17.57 -24.44
CA ALA A 237 -11.47 16.82 -25.37
C ALA A 237 -10.78 17.77 -26.34
N ASN A 238 -9.53 17.46 -26.75
CA ASN A 238 -8.76 18.31 -27.66
C ASN A 238 -9.22 18.22 -29.12
N THR A 239 -9.86 17.12 -29.50
CA THR A 239 -10.23 16.89 -30.90
C THR A 239 -11.72 16.81 -31.12
N LYS A 240 -12.42 15.94 -30.40
CA LYS A 240 -13.84 15.65 -30.63
C LYS A 240 -14.52 15.05 -29.42
N ILE A 241 -15.75 15.48 -29.15
CA ILE A 241 -16.71 14.82 -28.26
C ILE A 241 -17.86 14.29 -29.12
N THR A 242 -18.22 13.03 -28.92
CA THR A 242 -19.38 12.43 -29.61
C THR A 242 -20.30 11.79 -28.56
N LEU A 243 -21.56 12.23 -28.54
CA LEU A 243 -22.66 11.58 -27.82
C LEU A 243 -23.52 10.89 -28.88
N LYS A 244 -23.71 9.59 -28.76
CA LYS A 244 -24.38 8.80 -29.82
C LYS A 244 -25.35 7.78 -29.20
N ILE A 245 -26.51 7.71 -29.79
CA ILE A 245 -27.50 6.65 -29.60
C ILE A 245 -27.95 6.25 -31.00
N GLU A 246 -27.75 4.98 -31.39
CA GLU A 246 -28.16 4.44 -32.71
C GLU A 246 -28.27 5.47 -33.85
N GLY A 247 -29.48 5.97 -34.14
CA GLY A 247 -29.77 6.91 -35.22
C GLY A 247 -29.50 8.39 -34.89
N SER A 248 -29.15 8.74 -33.64
CA SER A 248 -29.01 10.13 -33.19
C SER A 248 -27.61 10.40 -32.64
N LYS A 249 -27.05 11.58 -32.91
CA LYS A 249 -25.76 11.97 -32.36
C LYS A 249 -25.59 13.48 -32.22
N ILE A 250 -24.78 13.86 -31.22
CA ILE A 250 -24.22 15.21 -31.07
C ILE A 250 -22.72 15.10 -31.22
N ILE A 251 -22.15 15.85 -32.12
CA ILE A 251 -20.70 15.90 -32.35
C ILE A 251 -20.22 17.32 -32.11
N ILE A 252 -19.25 17.49 -31.22
CA ILE A 252 -18.58 18.76 -30.92
C ILE A 252 -17.13 18.62 -31.34
N THR A 253 -16.70 19.49 -32.24
CA THR A 253 -15.30 19.64 -32.65
C THR A 253 -14.84 21.08 -32.39
N LYS A 254 -13.58 21.41 -32.69
CA LYS A 254 -13.04 22.75 -32.52
C LYS A 254 -13.87 23.83 -33.21
N ASP A 255 -14.36 23.55 -34.43
CA ASP A 255 -14.96 24.56 -35.30
C ASP A 255 -16.46 24.31 -35.56
N LYS A 256 -17.05 23.18 -35.09
CA LYS A 256 -18.40 22.81 -35.45
C LYS A 256 -19.11 22.00 -34.36
N ILE A 257 -20.38 22.33 -34.16
CA ILE A 257 -21.33 21.45 -33.43
C ILE A 257 -22.32 20.90 -34.46
N THR A 258 -22.49 19.58 -34.49
CA THR A 258 -23.44 18.89 -35.37
C THR A 258 -24.47 18.16 -34.51
N LEU A 259 -25.75 18.39 -34.77
CA LEU A 259 -26.88 17.60 -34.27
C LEU A 259 -27.42 16.82 -35.47
N GLU A 260 -27.53 15.50 -35.32
CA GLU A 260 -27.99 14.59 -36.36
C GLU A 260 -28.97 13.60 -35.74
N SER A 261 -30.23 13.62 -36.23
CA SER A 261 -31.32 12.78 -35.78
C SER A 261 -32.43 12.79 -36.82
N SER A 262 -33.32 11.79 -36.81
CA SER A 262 -34.55 11.82 -37.60
C SER A 262 -35.46 12.98 -37.21
N GLU A 263 -35.46 13.41 -35.97
CA GLU A 263 -36.20 14.55 -35.45
C GLU A 263 -35.36 15.33 -34.44
N ILE A 264 -35.41 16.64 -34.47
CA ILE A 264 -34.74 17.55 -33.52
C ILE A 264 -35.77 18.55 -33.04
N GLU A 265 -36.11 18.52 -31.75
CA GLU A 265 -37.01 19.44 -31.10
C GLU A 265 -36.24 20.43 -30.23
N VAL A 266 -36.52 21.73 -30.36
CA VAL A 266 -35.91 22.79 -29.56
C VAL A 266 -36.99 23.62 -28.90
N ASN A 267 -37.21 23.39 -27.62
CA ASN A 267 -38.26 24.04 -26.82
C ASN A 267 -37.66 25.05 -25.84
N GLY A 268 -38.04 26.30 -25.97
CA GLY A 268 -37.71 27.35 -24.99
C GLY A 268 -39.01 27.84 -24.33
N THR A 269 -39.09 27.73 -23.02
CA THR A 269 -40.32 28.17 -22.27
C THR A 269 -40.53 29.68 -22.28
N THR A 270 -39.45 30.48 -22.45
CA THR A 270 -39.50 31.95 -22.49
C THR A 270 -39.03 32.46 -23.83
N SER A 271 -37.91 31.99 -24.35
CA SER A 271 -37.36 32.37 -25.64
C SER A 271 -36.41 31.33 -26.19
N THR A 272 -36.31 31.25 -27.51
CA THR A 272 -35.21 30.56 -28.21
C THR A 272 -34.54 31.61 -29.11
N THR A 273 -33.24 31.85 -28.90
CA THR A 273 -32.49 32.87 -29.67
C THR A 273 -31.41 32.18 -30.50
N VAL A 274 -31.37 32.49 -31.81
CA VAL A 274 -30.35 32.04 -32.73
C VAL A 274 -29.67 33.26 -33.31
N ASN A 275 -28.44 33.55 -32.94
CA ASN A 275 -27.62 34.65 -33.44
C ASN A 275 -26.54 34.13 -34.38
N SER A 276 -26.56 34.53 -35.60
CA SER A 276 -25.52 34.19 -36.60
C SER A 276 -25.51 35.27 -37.71
N PRO A 277 -24.33 35.54 -38.31
CA PRO A 277 -24.29 36.39 -39.53
C PRO A 277 -25.12 35.85 -40.68
N SER A 278 -25.36 34.53 -40.72
CA SER A 278 -26.28 33.92 -41.65
C SER A 278 -26.97 32.70 -40.99
N ILE A 279 -28.28 32.55 -41.23
CA ILE A 279 -29.08 31.39 -40.80
C ILE A 279 -29.64 30.75 -42.07
N ASN A 280 -29.22 29.54 -42.39
CA ASN A 280 -29.68 28.76 -43.52
C ASN A 280 -30.68 27.69 -43.04
N MET A 281 -31.91 27.71 -43.50
CA MET A 281 -32.92 26.68 -43.30
C MET A 281 -33.21 26.02 -44.63
N GLN A 282 -32.97 24.71 -44.73
CA GLN A 282 -33.23 23.93 -45.94
C GLN A 282 -34.15 22.76 -45.59
N GLY A 283 -35.23 22.60 -46.29
CA GLY A 283 -36.18 21.51 -46.08
C GLY A 283 -37.28 21.55 -47.13
N GLY A 284 -38.13 20.51 -47.17
CA GLY A 284 -39.27 20.46 -48.05
C GLY A 284 -40.34 21.51 -47.70
N THR A 285 -40.48 21.83 -46.41
CA THR A 285 -41.43 22.83 -45.90
C THR A 285 -40.86 23.52 -44.67
N THR A 286 -40.91 24.84 -44.59
CA THR A 286 -40.58 25.63 -43.40
C THR A 286 -41.86 26.37 -42.93
N ASN A 287 -42.39 25.98 -41.78
CA ASN A 287 -43.55 26.60 -41.16
C ASN A 287 -43.13 27.53 -40.04
N ILE A 288 -43.52 28.78 -40.08
CA ILE A 288 -43.35 29.78 -39.03
C ILE A 288 -44.74 30.21 -38.58
N THR A 289 -45.16 29.77 -37.36
CA THR A 289 -46.45 30.15 -36.80
C THR A 289 -46.21 31.05 -35.59
N SER A 290 -46.67 32.27 -35.65
CA SER A 290 -46.50 33.25 -34.57
C SER A 290 -47.58 34.30 -34.68
N THR A 291 -47.95 34.94 -33.58
CA THR A 291 -48.84 36.11 -33.57
C THR A 291 -48.16 37.33 -34.18
N THR A 292 -46.85 37.42 -34.19
CA THR A 292 -46.06 38.49 -34.76
C THR A 292 -44.75 37.98 -35.32
N ILE A 293 -44.47 38.22 -36.58
CA ILE A 293 -43.18 37.96 -37.25
C ILE A 293 -42.53 39.30 -37.58
N ASN A 294 -41.46 39.67 -36.90
CA ASN A 294 -40.71 40.90 -37.14
C ASN A 294 -39.45 40.58 -37.93
N LEU A 295 -39.43 41.01 -39.21
CA LEU A 295 -38.22 40.95 -40.05
C LEU A 295 -37.62 42.37 -40.08
N LYS A 296 -36.62 42.60 -39.20
CA LYS A 296 -35.92 43.87 -39.14
C LYS A 296 -34.53 43.72 -39.76
N PRO A 297 -34.23 44.34 -40.91
CA PRO A 297 -32.88 44.36 -41.42
C PRO A 297 -31.99 45.22 -40.50
N VAL A 298 -30.78 44.75 -40.20
CA VAL A 298 -29.76 45.57 -39.56
C VAL A 298 -29.23 46.51 -40.65
N GLN A 299 -29.51 47.80 -40.53
CA GLN A 299 -28.90 48.81 -41.44
C GLN A 299 -27.39 48.90 -41.11
N PRO A 300 -26.53 48.90 -42.13
CA PRO A 300 -25.14 49.24 -41.93
C PRO A 300 -25.04 50.64 -41.30
N GLN A 301 -24.31 50.80 -40.23
CA GLN A 301 -24.03 52.12 -39.66
C GLN A 301 -23.03 52.84 -40.53
N ALA A 302 -23.39 54.06 -41.00
CA ALA A 302 -22.45 54.87 -41.71
C ALA A 302 -21.25 55.26 -40.84
N PRO A 303 -20.03 55.32 -41.38
CA PRO A 303 -18.89 55.86 -40.64
C PRO A 303 -19.21 57.24 -40.13
N ASP A 304 -18.84 57.62 -38.94
CA ASP A 304 -19.03 58.96 -38.35
C ASP A 304 -17.88 59.91 -38.83
N ASP A 305 -17.81 60.14 -40.12
CA ASP A 305 -16.77 60.94 -40.76
C ASP A 305 -17.32 62.27 -41.45
N GLY A 306 -18.60 62.57 -41.19
CA GLY A 306 -19.24 63.74 -41.69
C GLY A 306 -19.61 63.70 -43.18
N ASN A 307 -19.42 62.60 -43.88
CA ASN A 307 -19.76 62.40 -45.25
C ASN A 307 -21.19 61.84 -45.45
N ALA A 308 -21.87 62.20 -46.51
CA ALA A 308 -23.17 61.62 -46.88
C ALA A 308 -22.94 60.29 -47.62
N TYR A 309 -23.33 59.20 -47.02
CA TYR A 309 -23.26 57.86 -47.63
C TYR A 309 -24.65 57.40 -48.08
N PHE A 310 -24.77 56.86 -49.29
CA PHE A 310 -25.92 56.09 -49.72
C PHE A 310 -25.79 54.68 -49.13
N LEU A 311 -26.45 54.42 -48.03
CA LEU A 311 -26.50 53.09 -47.47
C LEU A 311 -27.43 52.21 -48.34
N PRO A 312 -27.01 50.96 -48.67
CA PRO A 312 -27.87 50.03 -49.38
C PRO A 312 -29.04 49.72 -48.54
N THR A 313 -30.22 49.83 -49.08
CA THR A 313 -31.48 49.39 -48.39
C THR A 313 -31.42 47.87 -48.19
N ALA A 314 -31.58 47.42 -46.98
CA ALA A 314 -31.68 45.99 -46.74
C ALA A 314 -32.97 45.45 -47.41
N ALA A 315 -32.82 44.48 -48.27
CA ALA A 315 -33.94 43.87 -48.99
C ALA A 315 -34.33 42.57 -48.37
N VAL A 316 -35.62 42.36 -48.22
CA VAL A 316 -36.22 41.03 -48.00
C VAL A 316 -36.50 40.44 -49.38
N ASN A 317 -35.65 39.56 -49.85
CA ASN A 317 -35.83 38.85 -51.10
C ASN A 317 -36.64 37.60 -50.85
N ILE A 318 -37.86 37.52 -51.42
CA ILE A 318 -38.67 36.31 -51.44
C ILE A 318 -38.60 35.77 -52.86
N ASP A 319 -37.72 34.80 -53.09
CA ASP A 319 -37.58 34.12 -54.38
C ASP A 319 -38.46 32.85 -54.34
N SER A 320 -39.67 32.98 -54.87
CA SER A 320 -40.65 31.91 -54.94
C SER A 320 -41.45 32.01 -56.24
N THR A 321 -41.74 30.87 -56.85
CA THR A 321 -42.58 30.76 -58.02
C THR A 321 -44.07 31.00 -57.69
N LYS A 322 -44.43 31.00 -56.38
CA LYS A 322 -45.78 31.31 -55.89
C LYS A 322 -45.71 31.98 -54.53
N VAL A 323 -46.13 33.21 -54.41
CA VAL A 323 -46.29 33.98 -53.18
C VAL A 323 -47.79 34.21 -52.96
N ASP A 324 -48.42 33.50 -52.03
CA ASP A 324 -49.79 33.78 -51.59
C ASP A 324 -49.75 34.68 -50.35
N ILE A 325 -50.01 35.98 -50.54
CA ILE A 325 -50.14 36.90 -49.41
C ILE A 325 -51.65 37.08 -49.16
N ASN A 326 -52.16 36.34 -48.18
CA ASN A 326 -53.52 36.57 -47.69
C ASN A 326 -53.50 37.73 -46.70
N MET A 327 -53.77 38.93 -47.17
CA MET A 327 -54.06 40.05 -46.29
C MET A 327 -55.59 39.98 -45.92
N PHE A 328 -55.82 39.62 -44.67
CA PHE A 328 -57.15 39.90 -44.08
C PHE A 328 -57.15 41.38 -43.67
N LEU A 329 -57.94 42.14 -44.31
CA LEU A 329 -58.32 43.48 -43.91
C LEU A 329 -59.22 43.42 -42.67
#